data_9a72a3ccc0c1966c549c30346dd2d937
#
_entry.id   9a72a3ccc0c1966c549c30346dd2d937
#
_cell.length_a   1.000
_cell.length_b   1.000
_cell.length_c   1.000
_cell.angle_alpha   90.00
_cell.angle_beta   90.00
_cell.angle_gamma   90.00
#
_symmetry.space_group_name_H-M   'P 1'
#
loop_
_entity.id
_entity.type
_entity.pdbx_description
1 polymer ?
#
loop_
_entity_poly.entity_id
_entity_poly.type
_entity_poly.pdbx_seq_one_letter_code
_entity_poly.pdbx_strand_id
1 'polypeptide(L)'
;MNENNSFDVLVVGGGAAGLSAALMLGRARRRVAVVDSRAPRNAPASHMHGFLSRDGLPPSELLEIGREELRGYGVELLEDRVLSLDHGFTAKLAGGRELTARRVLVATGVHDDLPDIPGLRESWGTDAVTCPYCHGYEVRDQPLGVLGTEPASVEHALLVRQWSPDVVYFAHTTAVSEEDRERLDARG
;
A
#
# COMPACT_ATOMS: atom_id res chain seq x y z
N MET A 1 -28.99 -13.12 17.02
CA MET A 1 -27.75 -12.79 16.28
C MET A 1 -27.11 -14.09 15.86
N ASN A 2 -26.79 -14.24 14.59
CA ASN A 2 -26.22 -15.50 14.08
C ASN A 2 -24.77 -15.58 14.56
N GLU A 3 -24.46 -16.54 15.46
CA GLU A 3 -23.13 -16.68 16.06
C GLU A 3 -22.00 -16.74 15.00
N ASN A 4 -22.33 -17.20 13.79
CA ASN A 4 -21.38 -17.29 12.68
C ASN A 4 -20.91 -15.94 12.14
N ASN A 5 -21.53 -14.82 12.48
CA ASN A 5 -21.19 -13.47 12.01
C ASN A 5 -20.63 -12.56 13.12
N SER A 6 -20.31 -13.10 14.30
CA SER A 6 -19.78 -12.32 15.42
C SER A 6 -18.32 -12.69 15.68
N PHE A 7 -17.46 -11.68 15.79
CA PHE A 7 -16.01 -11.83 15.93
C PHE A 7 -15.46 -11.03 17.12
N ASP A 8 -14.31 -11.44 17.64
CA ASP A 8 -13.57 -10.58 18.58
C ASP A 8 -12.98 -9.38 17.85
N VAL A 9 -12.43 -9.62 16.65
CA VAL A 9 -11.83 -8.57 15.81
C VAL A 9 -12.22 -8.76 14.35
N LEU A 10 -12.67 -7.66 13.73
CA LEU A 10 -12.80 -7.53 12.29
C LEU A 10 -11.61 -6.74 11.77
N VAL A 11 -10.86 -7.30 10.83
CA VAL A 11 -9.78 -6.64 10.11
C VAL A 11 -10.30 -6.24 8.73
N VAL A 12 -10.26 -4.96 8.43
CA VAL A 12 -10.67 -4.40 7.14
C VAL A 12 -9.43 -4.13 6.29
N GLY A 13 -9.22 -4.95 5.27
CA GLY A 13 -8.06 -4.95 4.40
C GLY A 13 -7.10 -6.11 4.69
N GLY A 14 -6.85 -6.93 3.67
CA GLY A 14 -5.98 -8.10 3.70
C GLY A 14 -4.62 -7.87 3.00
N GLY A 15 -4.09 -6.66 3.08
CA GLY A 15 -2.70 -6.35 2.76
C GLY A 15 -1.73 -6.85 3.83
N ALA A 16 -0.42 -6.60 3.66
CA ALA A 16 0.60 -7.08 4.60
C ALA A 16 0.32 -6.69 6.06
N ALA A 17 -0.17 -5.46 6.31
CA ALA A 17 -0.51 -5.00 7.65
C ALA A 17 -1.68 -5.77 8.27
N GLY A 18 -2.78 -5.94 7.50
CA GLY A 18 -3.96 -6.65 7.97
C GLY A 18 -3.71 -8.12 8.20
N LEU A 19 -3.00 -8.80 7.29
CA LEU A 19 -2.64 -10.22 7.45
C LEU A 19 -1.71 -10.43 8.65
N SER A 20 -0.71 -9.55 8.85
CA SER A 20 0.20 -9.62 10.00
C SER A 20 -0.54 -9.46 11.32
N ALA A 21 -1.48 -8.50 11.39
CA ALA A 21 -2.31 -8.31 12.58
C ALA A 21 -3.23 -9.52 12.85
N ALA A 22 -3.87 -10.02 11.79
CA ALA A 22 -4.76 -11.18 11.89
C ALA A 22 -4.01 -12.45 12.32
N LEU A 23 -2.75 -12.62 11.85
CA LEU A 23 -1.88 -13.72 12.28
C LEU A 23 -1.65 -13.69 13.78
N MET A 24 -1.25 -12.53 14.32
CA MET A 24 -1.00 -12.38 15.74
C MET A 24 -2.28 -12.58 16.58
N LEU A 25 -3.41 -12.08 16.11
CA LEU A 25 -4.69 -12.26 16.78
C LEU A 25 -5.19 -13.71 16.75
N GLY A 26 -5.05 -14.40 15.61
CA GLY A 26 -5.36 -15.84 15.49
C GLY A 26 -4.51 -16.69 16.42
N ARG A 27 -3.19 -16.42 16.45
CA ARG A 27 -2.26 -17.09 17.41
C ARG A 27 -2.62 -16.80 18.87
N ALA A 28 -3.20 -15.63 19.17
CA ALA A 28 -3.74 -15.29 20.48
C ALA A 28 -5.13 -15.88 20.73
N ARG A 29 -5.59 -16.80 19.88
CA ARG A 29 -6.87 -17.51 19.97
C ARG A 29 -8.09 -16.58 19.96
N ARG A 30 -8.00 -15.47 19.25
CA ARG A 30 -9.14 -14.58 18.98
C ARG A 30 -9.91 -15.08 17.78
N ARG A 31 -11.23 -14.91 17.80
CA ARG A 31 -12.08 -15.13 16.65
C ARG A 31 -11.98 -13.92 15.72
N VAL A 32 -11.32 -14.09 14.58
CA VAL A 32 -10.95 -13.01 13.66
C VAL A 32 -11.57 -13.24 12.30
N ALA A 33 -12.15 -12.20 11.71
CA ALA A 33 -12.44 -12.14 10.28
C ALA A 33 -11.57 -11.07 9.61
N VAL A 34 -11.06 -11.37 8.43
CA VAL A 34 -10.40 -10.41 7.53
C VAL A 34 -11.31 -10.24 6.31
N VAL A 35 -11.71 -9.00 6.02
CA VAL A 35 -12.45 -8.66 4.80
C VAL A 35 -11.51 -7.91 3.87
N ASP A 36 -11.29 -8.46 2.67
CA ASP A 36 -10.34 -7.94 1.69
C ASP A 36 -10.92 -7.92 0.28
N SER A 37 -10.85 -6.77 -0.39
CA SER A 37 -11.33 -6.60 -1.76
C SER A 37 -10.38 -7.13 -2.84
N ARG A 38 -9.25 -7.72 -2.47
CA ARG A 38 -8.23 -8.26 -3.38
C ARG A 38 -7.63 -7.25 -4.36
N ALA A 39 -7.65 -5.96 -4.01
CA ALA A 39 -7.11 -4.88 -4.84
C ALA A 39 -5.95 -4.16 -4.12
N PRO A 40 -4.79 -4.82 -3.91
CA PRO A 40 -3.67 -4.20 -3.21
C PRO A 40 -3.04 -3.09 -4.07
N ARG A 41 -2.60 -2.01 -3.41
CA ARG A 41 -1.98 -0.84 -4.06
C ARG A 41 -0.79 -1.20 -4.95
N ASN A 42 -0.01 -2.20 -4.56
CA ASN A 42 1.18 -2.65 -5.28
C ASN A 42 0.91 -3.78 -6.28
N ALA A 43 -0.34 -4.03 -6.65
CA ALA A 43 -0.69 -5.06 -7.64
C ALA A 43 0.04 -4.90 -8.99
N PRO A 44 0.31 -3.68 -9.51
CA PRO A 44 1.03 -3.51 -10.77
C PRO A 44 2.52 -3.89 -10.69
N ALA A 45 3.13 -3.89 -9.50
CA ALA A 45 4.55 -4.19 -9.34
C ALA A 45 4.81 -5.69 -9.52
N SER A 46 5.81 -6.03 -10.34
CA SER A 46 6.22 -7.42 -10.57
C SER A 46 6.97 -8.01 -9.38
N HIS A 47 7.68 -7.19 -8.62
CA HIS A 47 8.49 -7.58 -7.47
C HIS A 47 8.37 -6.54 -6.35
N MET A 48 8.65 -6.95 -5.14
CA MET A 48 8.82 -6.07 -3.99
C MET A 48 10.22 -6.23 -3.42
N HIS A 49 10.78 -5.14 -2.89
CA HIS A 49 12.11 -5.13 -2.33
C HIS A 49 12.14 -4.61 -0.89
N GLY A 50 13.25 -4.89 -0.19
CA GLY A 50 13.46 -4.41 1.17
C GLY A 50 12.72 -5.18 2.27
N PHE A 51 12.07 -6.30 1.95
CA PHE A 51 11.46 -7.19 2.95
C PHE A 51 12.39 -8.37 3.22
N LEU A 52 13.06 -8.35 4.36
CA LEU A 52 14.03 -9.38 4.74
C LEU A 52 13.41 -10.80 4.61
N SER A 53 14.15 -11.72 3.99
CA SER A 53 13.74 -13.08 3.63
C SER A 53 12.75 -13.22 2.46
N ARG A 54 12.23 -12.10 1.93
CA ARG A 54 11.26 -12.06 0.81
C ARG A 54 11.65 -11.03 -0.24
N ASP A 55 12.88 -10.59 -0.26
CA ASP A 55 13.39 -9.64 -1.25
C ASP A 55 13.27 -10.22 -2.67
N GLY A 56 12.71 -9.43 -3.59
CA GLY A 56 12.44 -9.87 -4.97
C GLY A 56 11.19 -10.73 -5.16
N LEU A 57 10.41 -11.00 -4.09
CA LEU A 57 9.18 -11.78 -4.22
C LEU A 57 8.06 -10.94 -4.87
N PRO A 58 7.22 -11.52 -5.75
CA PRO A 58 6.01 -10.84 -6.20
C PRO A 58 5.09 -10.46 -5.03
N PRO A 59 4.51 -9.25 -5.00
CA PRO A 59 3.61 -8.82 -3.93
C PRO A 59 2.42 -9.77 -3.71
N SER A 60 1.86 -10.29 -4.79
CA SER A 60 0.75 -11.25 -4.74
C SER A 60 1.11 -12.54 -4.02
N GLU A 61 2.33 -13.03 -4.21
CA GLU A 61 2.82 -14.26 -3.58
C GLU A 61 3.00 -14.08 -2.07
N LEU A 62 3.53 -12.92 -1.63
CA LEU A 62 3.60 -12.60 -0.20
C LEU A 62 2.22 -12.66 0.45
N LEU A 63 1.21 -12.05 -0.19
CA LEU A 63 -0.15 -12.03 0.35
C LEU A 63 -0.78 -13.43 0.38
N GLU A 64 -0.49 -14.29 -0.62
CA GLU A 64 -1.02 -15.66 -0.61
C GLU A 64 -0.36 -16.52 0.47
N ILE A 65 0.95 -16.40 0.67
CA ILE A 65 1.67 -17.04 1.79
C ILE A 65 1.02 -16.61 3.13
N GLY A 66 0.80 -15.30 3.31
CA GLY A 66 0.17 -14.79 4.52
C GLY A 66 -1.25 -15.32 4.73
N ARG A 67 -2.06 -15.45 3.70
CA ARG A 67 -3.40 -16.06 3.78
C ARG A 67 -3.35 -17.52 4.18
N GLU A 68 -2.39 -18.28 3.64
CA GLU A 68 -2.22 -19.69 3.99
C GLU A 68 -1.84 -19.85 5.47
N GLU A 69 -0.93 -19.02 5.97
CA GLU A 69 -0.56 -19.01 7.39
C GLU A 69 -1.79 -18.77 8.28
N LEU A 70 -2.70 -17.87 7.89
CA LEU A 70 -3.91 -17.56 8.66
C LEU A 70 -4.90 -18.72 8.75
N ARG A 71 -5.02 -19.53 7.69
CA ARG A 71 -5.91 -20.70 7.67
C ARG A 71 -5.57 -21.68 8.79
N GLY A 72 -4.28 -21.85 9.10
CA GLY A 72 -3.81 -22.71 10.19
C GLY A 72 -4.27 -22.27 11.58
N TYR A 73 -4.70 -21.01 11.74
CA TYR A 73 -5.17 -20.45 13.02
C TYR A 73 -6.68 -20.20 13.07
N GLY A 74 -7.44 -20.67 12.06
CA GLY A 74 -8.89 -20.54 12.03
C GLY A 74 -9.38 -19.10 11.80
N VAL A 75 -8.56 -18.24 11.22
CA VAL A 75 -8.98 -16.89 10.81
C VAL A 75 -9.89 -16.98 9.58
N GLU A 76 -11.05 -16.35 9.64
CA GLU A 76 -11.98 -16.30 8.51
C GLU A 76 -11.53 -15.24 7.49
N LEU A 77 -11.28 -15.67 6.26
CA LEU A 77 -10.87 -14.81 5.15
C LEU A 77 -12.06 -14.62 4.21
N LEU A 78 -12.50 -13.38 4.04
CA LEU A 78 -13.65 -13.01 3.22
C LEU A 78 -13.18 -12.11 2.07
N GLU A 79 -13.35 -12.59 0.84
CA GLU A 79 -13.14 -11.78 -0.34
C GLU A 79 -14.39 -10.94 -0.60
N ASP A 80 -14.40 -9.72 -0.05
CA ASP A 80 -15.51 -8.80 -0.12
C ASP A 80 -15.04 -7.38 0.22
N ARG A 81 -15.94 -6.41 0.13
CA ARG A 81 -15.69 -5.01 0.49
C ARG A 81 -16.59 -4.58 1.63
N VAL A 82 -16.02 -3.93 2.65
CA VAL A 82 -16.80 -3.24 3.67
C VAL A 82 -17.33 -1.93 3.08
N LEU A 83 -18.64 -1.79 3.05
CA LEU A 83 -19.33 -0.59 2.54
C LEU A 83 -19.56 0.44 3.64
N SER A 84 -19.89 -0.02 4.83
CA SER A 84 -20.11 0.83 5.99
C SER A 84 -19.80 0.12 7.29
N LEU A 85 -19.49 0.92 8.30
CA LEU A 85 -19.26 0.49 9.67
C LEU A 85 -20.04 1.42 10.59
N ASP A 86 -20.89 0.87 11.43
CA ASP A 86 -21.64 1.64 12.42
C ASP A 86 -20.90 1.76 13.77
N HIS A 87 -21.45 2.57 14.68
CA HIS A 87 -20.88 2.79 16.02
C HIS A 87 -20.87 1.55 16.91
N GLY A 88 -21.67 0.52 16.60
CA GLY A 88 -21.70 -0.77 17.28
C GLY A 88 -20.72 -1.79 16.68
N PHE A 89 -19.86 -1.37 15.75
CA PHE A 89 -18.96 -2.21 14.98
C PHE A 89 -19.68 -3.33 14.23
N THR A 90 -20.80 -3.00 13.62
CA THR A 90 -21.46 -3.83 12.61
C THR A 90 -21.01 -3.34 11.23
N ALA A 91 -20.35 -4.19 10.48
CA ALA A 91 -19.89 -3.93 9.13
C ALA A 91 -20.85 -4.52 8.11
N LYS A 92 -21.26 -3.72 7.13
CA LYS A 92 -22.03 -4.17 5.96
C LYS A 92 -21.10 -4.41 4.79
N LEU A 93 -21.20 -5.60 4.22
CA LEU A 93 -20.37 -6.01 3.10
C LEU A 93 -21.11 -5.82 1.77
N ALA A 94 -20.36 -5.65 0.69
CA ALA A 94 -20.92 -5.49 -0.66
C ALA A 94 -21.73 -6.71 -1.10
N GLY A 95 -21.32 -7.92 -0.69
CA GLY A 95 -22.06 -9.16 -0.92
C GLY A 95 -23.33 -9.32 -0.07
N GLY A 96 -23.72 -8.30 0.70
CA GLY A 96 -24.94 -8.29 1.52
C GLY A 96 -24.81 -8.96 2.89
N ARG A 97 -23.68 -9.52 3.23
CA ARG A 97 -23.41 -10.08 4.56
C ARG A 97 -23.17 -8.95 5.57
N GLU A 98 -23.65 -9.14 6.81
CA GLU A 98 -23.33 -8.26 7.94
C GLU A 98 -22.48 -9.01 8.97
N LEU A 99 -21.41 -8.35 9.43
CA LEU A 99 -20.51 -8.87 10.47
C LEU A 99 -20.51 -7.95 11.66
N THR A 100 -20.51 -8.52 12.86
CA THR A 100 -20.35 -7.79 14.11
C THR A 100 -19.01 -8.11 14.75
N ALA A 101 -18.37 -7.12 15.37
CA ALA A 101 -17.11 -7.34 16.07
C ALA A 101 -17.04 -6.54 17.36
N ARG A 102 -16.23 -6.99 18.29
CA ARG A 102 -15.92 -6.24 19.53
C ARG A 102 -14.91 -5.12 19.28
N ARG A 103 -14.08 -5.29 18.25
CA ARG A 103 -13.06 -4.32 17.80
C ARG A 103 -12.96 -4.38 16.29
N VAL A 104 -12.56 -3.27 15.69
CA VAL A 104 -12.24 -3.19 14.27
C VAL A 104 -10.82 -2.66 14.11
N LEU A 105 -10.07 -3.30 13.24
CA LEU A 105 -8.76 -2.84 12.79
C LEU A 105 -8.88 -2.43 11.33
N VAL A 106 -8.64 -1.15 11.06
CA VAL A 106 -8.66 -0.60 9.70
C VAL A 106 -7.24 -0.70 9.13
N ALA A 107 -7.07 -1.53 8.11
CA ALA A 107 -5.82 -1.79 7.41
C ALA A 107 -5.99 -1.65 5.88
N THR A 108 -6.82 -0.69 5.47
CA THR A 108 -7.24 -0.48 4.07
C THR A 108 -6.13 0.08 3.18
N GLY A 109 -5.01 0.49 3.76
CA GLY A 109 -3.91 1.12 3.02
C GLY A 109 -4.27 2.53 2.54
N VAL A 110 -3.65 2.91 1.42
CA VAL A 110 -3.83 4.21 0.77
C VAL A 110 -4.19 4.02 -0.70
N HIS A 111 -4.80 5.03 -1.28
CA HIS A 111 -5.03 5.15 -2.72
C HIS A 111 -4.21 6.32 -3.26
N ASP A 112 -3.66 6.18 -4.47
CA ASP A 112 -2.87 7.22 -5.11
C ASP A 112 -3.78 8.05 -6.02
N ASP A 113 -3.85 9.35 -5.77
CA ASP A 113 -4.49 10.31 -6.67
C ASP A 113 -3.43 10.81 -7.66
N LEU A 114 -3.52 10.32 -8.89
CA LEU A 114 -2.58 10.67 -9.95
C LEU A 114 -3.06 11.92 -10.69
N PRO A 115 -2.16 12.86 -11.01
CA PRO A 115 -2.49 13.97 -11.89
C PRO A 115 -2.91 13.46 -13.27
N ASP A 116 -3.77 14.24 -13.93
CA ASP A 116 -4.26 13.91 -15.27
C ASP A 116 -3.21 14.24 -16.34
N ILE A 117 -2.23 13.33 -16.45
CA ILE A 117 -1.14 13.41 -17.44
C ILE A 117 -1.26 12.16 -18.33
N PRO A 118 -1.35 12.33 -19.66
CA PRO A 118 -1.41 11.20 -20.58
C PRO A 118 -0.25 10.23 -20.39
N GLY A 119 -0.56 8.93 -20.23
CA GLY A 119 0.42 7.87 -20.04
C GLY A 119 0.87 7.63 -18.59
N LEU A 120 0.59 8.54 -17.65
CA LEU A 120 1.03 8.39 -16.26
C LEU A 120 0.31 7.22 -15.57
N ARG A 121 -0.99 7.09 -15.77
CA ARG A 121 -1.80 6.03 -15.16
C ARG A 121 -1.42 4.64 -15.68
N GLU A 122 -1.13 4.54 -16.96
CA GLU A 122 -0.70 3.31 -17.63
C GLU A 122 0.70 2.85 -17.16
N SER A 123 1.57 3.82 -16.82
CA SER A 123 2.92 3.57 -16.31
C SER A 123 2.99 3.40 -14.79
N TRP A 124 1.87 3.62 -14.08
CA TRP A 124 1.88 3.60 -12.62
C TRP A 124 2.16 2.22 -12.04
N GLY A 125 3.14 2.16 -11.16
CA GLY A 125 3.61 0.93 -10.52
C GLY A 125 4.67 0.16 -11.32
N THR A 126 5.04 0.66 -12.51
CA THR A 126 6.13 0.13 -13.36
C THR A 126 7.19 1.20 -13.61
N ASP A 127 6.97 2.10 -14.57
CA ASP A 127 7.92 3.17 -14.91
C ASP A 127 7.67 4.46 -14.11
N ALA A 128 6.46 4.63 -13.57
CA ALA A 128 6.09 5.72 -12.65
C ALA A 128 5.80 5.15 -11.27
N VAL A 129 6.62 5.52 -10.28
CA VAL A 129 6.58 4.97 -8.91
C VAL A 129 6.78 6.08 -7.88
N THR A 130 6.35 5.86 -6.63
CA THR A 130 6.50 6.87 -5.57
C THR A 130 7.68 6.61 -4.64
N CYS A 131 8.12 5.36 -4.48
CA CYS A 131 9.04 4.99 -3.43
C CYS A 131 10.43 4.67 -3.99
N PRO A 132 11.43 5.54 -3.80
CA PRO A 132 12.78 5.28 -4.31
C PRO A 132 13.48 4.11 -3.59
N TYR A 133 13.15 3.84 -2.33
CA TYR A 133 13.65 2.67 -1.62
C TYR A 133 13.09 1.34 -2.14
N CYS A 134 11.91 1.39 -2.78
CA CYS A 134 11.24 0.19 -3.28
C CYS A 134 11.67 -0.18 -4.70
N HIS A 135 12.11 0.81 -5.51
CA HIS A 135 12.38 0.63 -6.95
C HIS A 135 13.67 1.30 -7.44
N GLY A 136 14.25 2.20 -6.66
CA GLY A 136 15.39 3.01 -7.12
C GLY A 136 16.64 2.19 -7.41
N TYR A 137 16.83 1.06 -6.70
CA TYR A 137 18.01 0.21 -6.94
C TYR A 137 17.99 -0.45 -8.32
N GLU A 138 16.80 -0.84 -8.80
CA GLU A 138 16.60 -1.50 -10.09
C GLU A 138 16.85 -0.55 -11.28
N VAL A 139 16.61 0.76 -11.06
CA VAL A 139 16.80 1.82 -12.07
C VAL A 139 17.98 2.74 -11.77
N ARG A 140 18.87 2.33 -10.86
CA ARG A 140 20.03 3.13 -10.49
C ARG A 140 20.92 3.45 -11.69
N ASP A 141 21.59 4.58 -11.61
CA ASP A 141 22.51 5.09 -12.65
C ASP A 141 21.83 5.38 -14.02
N GLN A 142 20.51 5.38 -14.06
CA GLN A 142 19.70 5.75 -15.23
C GLN A 142 19.20 7.19 -15.10
N PRO A 143 18.84 7.88 -16.21
CA PRO A 143 18.11 9.14 -16.13
C PRO A 143 16.77 8.96 -15.40
N LEU A 144 16.56 9.71 -14.32
CA LEU A 144 15.34 9.65 -13.51
C LEU A 144 14.61 10.99 -13.53
N GLY A 145 13.28 10.93 -13.61
CA GLY A 145 12.41 12.09 -13.51
C GLY A 145 11.69 12.17 -12.18
N VAL A 146 11.60 13.36 -11.58
CA VAL A 146 10.75 13.60 -10.41
C VAL A 146 9.68 14.62 -10.77
N LEU A 147 8.42 14.22 -10.65
CA LEU A 147 7.27 15.06 -10.93
C LEU A 147 6.88 15.88 -9.70
N GLY A 148 6.93 17.21 -9.84
CA GLY A 148 6.61 18.17 -8.78
C GLY A 148 5.12 18.41 -8.64
N THR A 149 4.45 17.65 -7.79
CA THR A 149 3.00 17.76 -7.52
C THR A 149 2.68 18.47 -6.21
N GLU A 150 3.64 18.55 -5.30
CA GLU A 150 3.51 19.16 -3.97
C GLU A 150 4.85 19.77 -3.52
N PRO A 151 4.88 20.63 -2.50
CA PRO A 151 6.12 21.25 -2.00
C PRO A 151 7.18 20.22 -1.59
N ALA A 152 6.78 19.08 -1.03
CA ALA A 152 7.69 18.00 -0.64
C ALA A 152 8.38 17.30 -1.81
N SER A 153 7.95 17.53 -3.04
CA SER A 153 8.55 16.92 -4.24
C SER A 153 10.00 17.37 -4.48
N VAL A 154 10.39 18.53 -4.00
CA VAL A 154 11.79 19.00 -4.06
C VAL A 154 12.67 18.13 -3.17
N GLU A 155 12.25 17.88 -1.92
CA GLU A 155 12.97 16.97 -1.01
C GLU A 155 13.06 15.57 -1.60
N HIS A 156 12.00 15.14 -2.28
CA HIS A 156 11.98 13.85 -2.95
C HIS A 156 13.02 13.79 -4.09
N ALA A 157 13.14 14.84 -4.88
CA ALA A 157 14.17 14.93 -5.93
C ALA A 157 15.59 14.87 -5.36
N LEU A 158 15.84 15.61 -4.27
CA LEU A 158 17.12 15.57 -3.55
C LEU A 158 17.44 14.17 -3.00
N LEU A 159 16.43 13.43 -2.58
CA LEU A 159 16.56 12.05 -2.13
C LEU A 159 16.85 11.09 -3.29
N VAL A 160 16.12 11.20 -4.40
CA VAL A 160 16.27 10.34 -5.60
C VAL A 160 17.66 10.43 -6.17
N ARG A 161 18.33 11.57 -6.00
CA ARG A 161 19.74 11.79 -6.37
C ARG A 161 20.71 10.74 -5.80
N GLN A 162 20.31 10.02 -4.76
CA GLN A 162 21.11 8.92 -4.19
C GLN A 162 21.22 7.72 -5.14
N TRP A 163 20.24 7.51 -6.01
CA TRP A 163 20.21 6.37 -6.94
C TRP A 163 20.71 6.70 -8.34
N SER A 164 20.68 7.99 -8.73
CA SER A 164 21.21 8.39 -10.04
C SER A 164 21.87 9.76 -9.99
N PRO A 165 22.99 9.95 -10.72
CA PRO A 165 23.58 11.27 -10.94
C PRO A 165 22.80 12.10 -11.98
N ASP A 166 21.87 11.53 -12.71
CA ASP A 166 21.08 12.16 -13.74
C ASP A 166 19.61 12.23 -13.31
N VAL A 167 19.23 13.35 -12.68
CA VAL A 167 17.87 13.57 -12.17
C VAL A 167 17.30 14.86 -12.74
N VAL A 168 16.13 14.77 -13.36
CA VAL A 168 15.38 15.92 -13.87
C VAL A 168 14.15 16.17 -13.02
N TYR A 169 14.02 17.38 -12.47
CA TYR A 169 12.82 17.81 -11.76
C TYR A 169 11.83 18.47 -12.73
N PHE A 170 10.66 17.90 -12.86
CA PHE A 170 9.56 18.41 -13.65
C PHE A 170 8.58 19.20 -12.77
N ALA A 171 8.68 20.53 -12.76
CA ALA A 171 7.69 21.38 -12.10
C ALA A 171 6.32 21.20 -12.79
N HIS A 172 5.31 20.82 -12.05
CA HIS A 172 3.96 20.60 -12.58
C HIS A 172 2.95 21.52 -11.89
N THR A 173 2.40 21.15 -10.75
CA THR A 173 1.41 21.96 -10.05
C THR A 173 2.01 22.86 -8.97
N THR A 174 3.27 22.65 -8.60
CA THR A 174 3.96 23.39 -7.55
C THR A 174 5.06 24.24 -8.16
N ALA A 175 5.00 25.56 -7.89
CA ALA A 175 6.09 26.46 -8.25
C ALA A 175 7.35 26.14 -7.43
N VAL A 176 8.50 26.17 -8.07
CA VAL A 176 9.80 26.00 -7.41
C VAL A 176 10.26 27.38 -6.91
N SER A 177 10.47 27.52 -5.59
CA SER A 177 11.03 28.74 -5.01
C SER A 177 12.48 28.96 -5.47
N GLU A 178 12.99 30.19 -5.33
CA GLU A 178 14.39 30.48 -5.64
C GLU A 178 15.34 29.66 -4.74
N GLU A 179 15.02 29.54 -3.46
CA GLU A 179 15.75 28.72 -2.50
C GLU A 179 15.78 27.24 -2.91
N ASP A 180 14.63 26.68 -3.31
CA ASP A 180 14.55 25.29 -3.76
C ASP A 180 15.30 25.06 -5.08
N ARG A 181 15.28 26.05 -5.97
CA ARG A 181 16.07 26.01 -7.22
C ARG A 181 17.57 25.94 -6.92
N GLU A 182 18.05 26.82 -6.01
CA GLU A 182 19.45 26.79 -5.59
C GLU A 182 19.84 25.45 -4.96
N ARG A 183 18.95 24.83 -4.18
CA ARG A 183 19.17 23.52 -3.56
C ARG A 183 19.23 22.40 -4.61
N LEU A 184 18.37 22.42 -5.59
CA LEU A 184 18.39 21.46 -6.70
C LEU A 184 19.66 21.62 -7.52
N ASP A 185 20.01 22.85 -7.93
CA ASP A 185 21.19 23.16 -8.72
C ASP A 185 22.50 22.79 -8.00
N ALA A 186 22.55 22.97 -6.67
CA ALA A 186 23.72 22.59 -5.86
C ALA A 186 23.94 21.06 -5.79
N ARG A 187 22.95 20.29 -6.13
CA ARG A 187 23.03 18.81 -6.15
C ARG A 187 23.29 18.24 -7.56
N GLY A 188 23.16 19.04 -8.60
CA GLY A 188 23.37 18.70 -10.01
C GLY A 188 22.18 18.09 -10.67
#